data_2e665cf9cf3f850c2c43d70ed7894dc3
#
_entry.id   2e665cf9cf3f850c2c43d70ed7894dc3
#
_cell.length_a   1.000
_cell.length_b   1.000
_cell.length_c   1.000
_cell.angle_alpha   90.00
_cell.angle_beta   90.00
_cell.angle_gamma   90.00
#
_symmetry.space_group_name_H-M   'P 1'
#
loop_
_entity.id
_entity.type
_entity.pdbx_description
1 polymer ?
#
loop_
_entity_poly.entity_id
_entity_poly.type
_entity_poly.pdbx_seq_one_letter_code
_entity_poly.pdbx_strand_id
1 'polypeptide(L)'
;MFDFEEQSALSITVPGRGVNVDEIRNDLILLSRRVTKCGILKLYVDGTDADLVALYRQHTEQHNRAILESAFPNSGFDVFIPQDTVFETPIVTQMVNLGIKTEMLQCDIAGRRIDPSAFLVHPRSSISKTQLMLANHTGIIDSGYRGFLMGAFRWLYDGRIDWYPLQKHTRLLQICMPSLDPILVYLVENEDALSTTERGDGGFGSTGIVGTQNG
;
A
#
# COMPACT_ATOMS: atom_id res chain seq x y z
N MET A 1 -8.54 -38.08 -1.46
CA MET A 1 -7.13 -38.17 -1.11
C MET A 1 -6.40 -37.52 -2.27
N PHE A 2 -6.19 -36.19 -2.20
CA PHE A 2 -5.51 -35.48 -3.27
C PHE A 2 -4.00 -35.67 -3.06
N ASP A 3 -3.33 -36.14 -4.10
CA ASP A 3 -1.93 -36.53 -4.10
C ASP A 3 -1.02 -35.30 -3.89
N PHE A 4 -0.21 -35.34 -2.84
CA PHE A 4 0.69 -34.24 -2.42
C PHE A 4 1.92 -34.10 -3.34
N GLU A 5 2.15 -34.98 -4.30
CA GLU A 5 3.31 -34.95 -5.20
C GLU A 5 3.13 -34.05 -6.44
N GLU A 6 1.92 -33.63 -6.79
CA GLU A 6 1.68 -32.71 -7.91
C GLU A 6 1.84 -31.23 -7.55
N GLN A 7 2.15 -30.87 -6.30
CA GLN A 7 2.33 -29.50 -5.84
C GLN A 7 3.68 -28.87 -6.22
N SER A 8 4.57 -29.61 -6.88
CA SER A 8 5.94 -29.16 -7.19
C SER A 8 6.06 -28.17 -8.36
N ALA A 9 4.98 -27.71 -8.97
CA ALA A 9 5.04 -26.83 -10.12
C ALA A 9 3.96 -25.75 -10.12
N LEU A 10 3.88 -24.93 -9.05
CA LEU A 10 3.30 -23.60 -9.19
C LEU A 10 4.30 -22.75 -9.99
N SER A 11 4.28 -22.87 -11.32
CA SER A 11 5.01 -21.96 -12.23
C SER A 11 4.27 -20.62 -12.29
N ILE A 12 4.19 -19.93 -11.14
CA ILE A 12 3.71 -18.56 -11.08
C ILE A 12 4.92 -17.69 -11.45
N THR A 13 4.85 -17.04 -12.60
CA THR A 13 5.84 -16.03 -12.98
C THR A 13 5.49 -14.74 -12.26
N VAL A 14 6.19 -14.43 -11.19
CA VAL A 14 6.07 -13.12 -10.52
C VAL A 14 6.78 -12.08 -11.39
N PRO A 15 6.06 -11.09 -11.92
CA PRO A 15 6.71 -10.03 -12.70
C PRO A 15 7.60 -9.17 -11.80
N GLY A 16 8.83 -8.91 -12.25
CA GLY A 16 9.66 -7.85 -11.70
C GLY A 16 10.94 -8.28 -11.00
N ARG A 17 11.85 -7.31 -10.95
CA ARG A 17 13.16 -7.38 -10.32
C ARG A 17 13.04 -7.08 -8.82
N GLY A 18 14.05 -7.47 -8.04
CA GLY A 18 14.26 -6.99 -6.67
C GLY A 18 13.46 -7.66 -5.56
N VAL A 19 12.69 -8.72 -5.86
CA VAL A 19 12.01 -9.56 -4.85
C VAL A 19 12.49 -11.00 -4.94
N ASN A 20 12.48 -11.70 -3.82
CA ASN A 20 12.78 -13.13 -3.77
C ASN A 20 11.57 -13.94 -4.29
N VAL A 21 11.64 -14.40 -5.53
CA VAL A 21 10.56 -15.15 -6.18
C VAL A 21 10.23 -16.45 -5.43
N ASP A 22 11.23 -17.12 -4.86
CA ASP A 22 11.00 -18.37 -4.13
C ASP A 22 10.29 -18.12 -2.79
N GLU A 23 10.57 -17.01 -2.12
CA GLU A 23 9.85 -16.56 -0.94
C GLU A 23 8.38 -16.32 -1.27
N ILE A 24 8.09 -15.51 -2.30
CA ILE A 24 6.72 -15.25 -2.75
C ILE A 24 5.99 -16.55 -3.08
N ARG A 25 6.65 -17.46 -3.80
CA ARG A 25 6.04 -18.76 -4.16
C ARG A 25 5.70 -19.59 -2.93
N ASN A 26 6.59 -19.67 -1.94
CA ASN A 26 6.36 -20.40 -0.71
C ASN A 26 5.19 -19.80 0.08
N ASP A 27 5.13 -18.48 0.20
CA ASP A 27 4.05 -17.78 0.88
C ASP A 27 2.70 -18.01 0.18
N LEU A 28 2.67 -17.97 -1.15
CA LEU A 28 1.47 -18.27 -1.94
C LEU A 28 1.01 -19.72 -1.75
N ILE A 29 1.93 -20.69 -1.68
CA ILE A 29 1.59 -22.08 -1.39
C ILE A 29 0.95 -22.21 0.00
N LEU A 30 1.51 -21.56 1.01
CA LEU A 30 0.94 -21.55 2.36
C LEU A 30 -0.45 -20.88 2.40
N LEU A 31 -0.59 -19.75 1.71
CA LEU A 31 -1.83 -18.98 1.68
C LEU A 31 -2.93 -19.67 0.88
N SER A 32 -2.59 -20.44 -0.18
CA SER A 32 -3.52 -21.16 -1.04
C SER A 32 -4.43 -22.15 -0.31
N ARG A 33 -4.03 -22.57 0.88
CA ARG A 33 -4.84 -23.47 1.74
C ARG A 33 -6.09 -22.79 2.31
N ARG A 34 -6.17 -21.46 2.24
CA ARG A 34 -7.20 -20.65 2.92
C ARG A 34 -7.89 -19.63 2.03
N VAL A 35 -7.18 -19.09 1.05
CA VAL A 35 -7.73 -18.11 0.13
C VAL A 35 -7.38 -18.46 -1.31
N THR A 36 -8.21 -18.01 -2.25
CA THR A 36 -8.02 -18.22 -3.69
C THR A 36 -7.38 -17.00 -4.37
N LYS A 37 -7.42 -15.84 -3.71
CA LYS A 37 -6.88 -14.58 -4.23
C LYS A 37 -6.18 -13.80 -3.14
N CYS A 38 -5.14 -13.05 -3.53
CA CYS A 38 -4.45 -12.11 -2.65
C CYS A 38 -3.83 -10.96 -3.46
N GLY A 39 -3.45 -9.90 -2.76
CA GLY A 39 -2.55 -8.87 -3.28
C GLY A 39 -1.10 -9.25 -3.03
N ILE A 40 -0.21 -8.85 -3.93
CA ILE A 40 1.24 -8.83 -3.75
C ILE A 40 1.66 -7.38 -3.90
N LEU A 41 2.09 -6.76 -2.82
CA LEU A 41 2.54 -5.38 -2.79
C LEU A 41 4.06 -5.33 -2.76
N LYS A 42 4.68 -4.82 -3.83
CA LYS A 42 6.07 -4.40 -3.80
C LYS A 42 6.14 -3.00 -3.20
N LEU A 43 6.96 -2.82 -2.21
CA LEU A 43 7.07 -1.59 -1.44
C LEU A 43 8.51 -1.09 -1.46
N TYR A 44 8.73 0.05 -2.10
CA TYR A 44 9.95 0.84 -1.97
C TYR A 44 9.75 1.89 -0.89
N VAL A 45 10.70 2.00 0.03
CA VAL A 45 10.75 3.03 1.06
C VAL A 45 11.89 3.98 0.72
N ASP A 46 11.68 5.30 0.85
CA ASP A 46 12.74 6.29 0.61
C ASP A 46 13.96 5.97 1.47
N GLY A 47 15.04 5.60 0.81
CA GLY A 47 16.28 5.15 1.45
C GLY A 47 17.04 6.24 2.21
N THR A 48 16.62 7.52 2.08
CA THR A 48 17.21 8.64 2.84
C THR A 48 16.80 8.62 4.32
N ASP A 49 15.71 7.92 4.67
CA ASP A 49 15.22 7.75 6.04
C ASP A 49 15.44 6.30 6.52
N ALA A 50 16.60 6.05 7.15
CA ALA A 50 16.97 4.73 7.65
C ALA A 50 16.01 4.22 8.74
N ASP A 51 15.46 5.10 9.57
CA ASP A 51 14.51 4.73 10.63
C ASP A 51 13.19 4.25 10.01
N LEU A 52 12.72 4.94 8.98
CA LEU A 52 11.51 4.55 8.25
C LEU A 52 11.70 3.21 7.54
N VAL A 53 12.85 3.00 6.89
CA VAL A 53 13.19 1.72 6.25
C VAL A 53 13.19 0.57 7.26
N ALA A 54 13.83 0.75 8.43
CA ALA A 54 13.87 -0.25 9.48
C ALA A 54 12.46 -0.56 10.02
N LEU A 55 11.65 0.48 10.21
CA LEU A 55 10.26 0.35 10.67
C LEU A 55 9.41 -0.45 9.68
N TYR A 56 9.49 -0.14 8.37
CA TYR A 56 8.76 -0.89 7.35
C TYR A 56 9.25 -2.34 7.24
N ARG A 57 10.54 -2.61 7.38
CA ARG A 57 11.08 -3.99 7.39
C ARG A 57 10.43 -4.82 8.48
N GLN A 58 10.45 -4.33 9.72
CA GLN A 58 9.83 -5.02 10.85
C GLN A 58 8.32 -5.17 10.67
N HIS A 59 7.65 -4.11 10.19
CA HIS A 59 6.20 -4.12 9.99
C HIS A 59 5.78 -5.13 8.91
N THR A 60 6.52 -5.19 7.80
CA THR A 60 6.26 -6.13 6.70
C THR A 60 6.40 -7.58 7.15
N GLU A 61 7.47 -7.90 7.89
CA GLU A 61 7.67 -9.25 8.44
C GLU A 61 6.53 -9.66 9.37
N GLN A 62 6.12 -8.78 10.29
CA GLN A 62 5.01 -9.03 11.21
C GLN A 62 3.68 -9.18 10.49
N HIS A 63 3.43 -8.33 9.49
CA HIS A 63 2.22 -8.35 8.69
C HIS A 63 2.10 -9.66 7.90
N ASN A 64 3.13 -10.02 7.13
CA ASN A 64 3.12 -11.25 6.32
C ASN A 64 2.96 -12.49 7.20
N ARG A 65 3.67 -12.54 8.33
CA ARG A 65 3.49 -13.62 9.30
C ARG A 65 2.05 -13.73 9.78
N ALA A 66 1.43 -12.61 10.16
CA ALA A 66 0.04 -12.59 10.60
C ALA A 66 -0.93 -13.04 9.48
N ILE A 67 -0.69 -12.65 8.22
CA ILE A 67 -1.46 -13.11 7.06
C ILE A 67 -1.32 -14.63 6.87
N LEU A 68 -0.09 -15.16 6.99
CA LEU A 68 0.20 -16.58 6.75
C LEU A 68 -0.26 -17.48 7.90
N GLU A 69 -0.35 -16.99 9.13
CA GLU A 69 -0.71 -17.79 10.31
C GLU A 69 -2.20 -17.69 10.67
N SER A 70 -2.86 -16.56 10.39
CA SER A 70 -4.24 -16.31 10.80
C SER A 70 -5.25 -17.09 9.95
N ALA A 71 -6.27 -17.65 10.59
CA ALA A 71 -7.45 -18.18 9.91
C ALA A 71 -8.32 -17.04 9.31
N PHE A 72 -8.19 -15.82 9.83
CA PHE A 72 -8.93 -14.63 9.41
C PHE A 72 -7.92 -13.49 9.15
N PRO A 73 -7.21 -13.51 7.99
CA PRO A 73 -6.19 -12.52 7.69
C PRO A 73 -6.78 -11.11 7.55
N ASN A 74 -6.00 -10.11 7.96
CA ASN A 74 -6.36 -8.71 7.77
C ASN A 74 -6.36 -8.33 6.28
N SER A 75 -7.23 -7.37 5.91
CA SER A 75 -7.35 -6.87 4.53
C SER A 75 -6.47 -5.65 4.24
N GLY A 76 -5.94 -4.98 5.27
CA GLY A 76 -5.20 -3.73 5.10
C GLY A 76 -3.76 -3.82 5.59
N PHE A 77 -2.85 -3.18 4.85
CA PHE A 77 -1.47 -2.92 5.24
C PHE A 77 -1.31 -1.48 5.69
N ASP A 78 -0.93 -1.28 6.95
CA ASP A 78 -0.78 0.06 7.53
C ASP A 78 0.42 0.81 6.93
N VAL A 79 0.24 2.11 6.68
CA VAL A 79 1.32 3.00 6.27
C VAL A 79 1.63 4.04 7.34
N PHE A 80 2.89 4.46 7.40
CA PHE A 80 3.39 5.36 8.44
C PHE A 80 3.54 6.79 7.92
N ILE A 81 3.33 7.76 8.81
CA ILE A 81 3.76 9.14 8.60
C ILE A 81 5.27 9.20 8.80
N PRO A 82 6.08 9.61 7.80
CA PRO A 82 7.53 9.48 7.88
C PRO A 82 8.19 10.49 8.81
N GLN A 83 7.61 11.68 8.99
CA GLN A 83 8.19 12.76 9.78
C GLN A 83 7.12 13.54 10.56
N ASP A 84 7.54 14.23 11.62
CA ASP A 84 6.66 15.13 12.34
C ASP A 84 6.09 16.17 11.38
N THR A 85 4.78 16.36 11.46
CA THR A 85 4.04 17.26 10.56
C THR A 85 3.16 18.17 11.40
N VAL A 86 3.08 19.45 11.04
CA VAL A 86 2.21 20.41 11.70
C VAL A 86 1.17 20.91 10.71
N PHE A 87 -0.08 20.94 11.13
CA PHE A 87 -1.20 21.54 10.42
C PHE A 87 -1.49 22.90 11.05
N GLU A 88 -1.24 23.98 10.28
CA GLU A 88 -1.39 25.35 10.75
C GLU A 88 -2.68 26.02 10.26
N THR A 89 -3.26 25.50 9.18
CA THR A 89 -4.46 26.08 8.57
C THR A 89 -5.61 25.05 8.59
N PRO A 90 -6.66 25.31 9.38
CA PRO A 90 -7.82 24.45 9.45
C PRO A 90 -8.54 24.31 8.08
N ILE A 91 -9.12 23.14 7.82
CA ILE A 91 -9.95 22.84 6.64
C ILE A 91 -9.18 22.84 5.31
N VAL A 92 -8.04 23.52 5.22
CA VAL A 92 -7.18 23.49 4.04
C VAL A 92 -6.53 22.11 3.91
N THR A 93 -6.56 21.55 2.70
CA THR A 93 -5.91 20.26 2.44
C THR A 93 -4.40 20.42 2.43
N GLN A 94 -3.72 19.68 3.30
CA GLN A 94 -2.27 19.55 3.32
C GLN A 94 -1.88 18.17 2.79
N MET A 95 -0.99 18.15 1.79
CA MET A 95 -0.46 16.93 1.21
C MET A 95 0.76 16.48 2.02
N VAL A 96 0.70 15.25 2.54
CA VAL A 96 1.80 14.64 3.29
C VAL A 96 2.41 13.53 2.44
N ASN A 97 3.67 13.65 2.06
CA ASN A 97 4.40 12.58 1.39
C ASN A 97 4.63 11.44 2.38
N LEU A 98 4.23 10.21 2.01
CA LEU A 98 4.34 9.03 2.87
C LEU A 98 5.71 8.33 2.76
N GLY A 99 6.61 8.83 1.91
CA GLY A 99 7.97 8.31 1.75
C GLY A 99 8.03 6.91 1.12
N ILE A 100 6.98 6.48 0.46
CA ILE A 100 6.89 5.15 -0.15
C ILE A 100 6.39 5.21 -1.59
N LYS A 101 6.94 4.32 -2.44
CA LYS A 101 6.43 4.01 -3.78
C LYS A 101 6.00 2.55 -3.84
N THR A 102 5.04 2.23 -4.68
CA THR A 102 4.41 0.90 -4.67
C THR A 102 4.10 0.36 -6.05
N GLU A 103 4.02 -0.96 -6.13
CA GLU A 103 3.42 -1.70 -7.23
C GLU A 103 2.52 -2.79 -6.64
N MET A 104 1.23 -2.76 -6.96
CA MET A 104 0.28 -3.78 -6.54
C MET A 104 0.04 -4.77 -7.67
N LEU A 105 0.11 -6.05 -7.34
CA LEU A 105 -0.26 -7.15 -8.21
C LEU A 105 -1.41 -7.91 -7.57
N GLN A 106 -2.41 -8.28 -8.36
CA GLN A 106 -3.45 -9.21 -7.95
C GLN A 106 -3.04 -10.63 -8.34
N CYS A 107 -3.01 -11.53 -7.39
CA CYS A 107 -2.75 -12.94 -7.59
C CYS A 107 -4.04 -13.74 -7.48
N ASP A 108 -4.43 -14.40 -8.56
CA ASP A 108 -5.39 -15.50 -8.56
C ASP A 108 -4.59 -16.80 -8.39
N ILE A 109 -4.54 -17.31 -7.16
CA ILE A 109 -3.73 -18.47 -6.81
C ILE A 109 -4.29 -19.72 -7.48
N ALA A 110 -5.63 -19.86 -7.51
CA ALA A 110 -6.30 -21.00 -8.13
C ALA A 110 -6.11 -20.98 -9.66
N GLY A 111 -6.24 -19.80 -10.29
CA GLY A 111 -6.04 -19.61 -11.73
C GLY A 111 -4.57 -19.51 -12.14
N ARG A 112 -3.63 -19.50 -11.19
CA ARG A 112 -2.17 -19.34 -11.42
C ARG A 112 -1.83 -18.09 -12.25
N ARG A 113 -2.51 -16.99 -11.97
CA ARG A 113 -2.38 -15.75 -12.72
C ARG A 113 -2.01 -14.58 -11.81
N ILE A 114 -1.09 -13.74 -12.27
CA ILE A 114 -0.71 -12.50 -11.61
C ILE A 114 -0.85 -11.37 -12.62
N ASP A 115 -1.61 -10.33 -12.24
CA ASP A 115 -1.84 -9.13 -13.08
C ASP A 115 -1.56 -7.86 -12.28
N PRO A 116 -1.14 -6.76 -12.93
CA PRO A 116 -1.12 -5.45 -12.30
C PRO A 116 -2.50 -5.06 -11.78
N SER A 117 -2.56 -4.46 -10.60
CA SER A 117 -3.81 -4.06 -9.97
C SER A 117 -3.76 -2.63 -9.46
N ALA A 118 -4.85 -1.90 -9.61
CA ALA A 118 -5.13 -0.72 -8.82
C ALA A 118 -5.39 -1.12 -7.37
N PHE A 119 -5.23 -0.18 -6.44
CA PHE A 119 -5.53 -0.39 -5.04
C PHE A 119 -6.09 0.87 -4.36
N LEU A 120 -6.53 0.72 -3.14
CA LEU A 120 -7.14 1.78 -2.37
C LEU A 120 -6.28 2.15 -1.16
N VAL A 121 -6.21 3.45 -0.86
CA VAL A 121 -5.65 3.96 0.39
C VAL A 121 -6.81 4.49 1.22
N HIS A 122 -7.11 3.77 2.30
CA HIS A 122 -8.20 4.11 3.22
C HIS A 122 -7.68 4.72 4.51
N PRO A 123 -8.47 5.59 5.16
CA PRO A 123 -8.21 5.90 6.56
C PRO A 123 -8.35 4.64 7.42
N ARG A 124 -7.49 4.51 8.44
CA ARG A 124 -7.67 3.52 9.50
C ARG A 124 -8.73 4.01 10.50
N SER A 125 -9.36 3.07 11.20
CA SER A 125 -10.32 3.41 12.27
C SER A 125 -9.74 4.36 13.33
N SER A 126 -8.43 4.29 13.57
CA SER A 126 -7.72 5.16 14.53
C SER A 126 -7.72 6.64 14.14
N ILE A 127 -7.94 7.00 12.87
CA ILE A 127 -8.06 8.40 12.46
C ILE A 127 -9.21 9.12 13.18
N SER A 128 -10.27 8.37 13.53
CA SER A 128 -11.43 8.89 14.29
C SER A 128 -11.08 9.40 15.69
N LYS A 129 -9.91 9.05 16.21
CA LYS A 129 -9.39 9.53 17.50
C LYS A 129 -8.54 10.80 17.38
N THR A 130 -8.42 11.32 16.17
CA THR A 130 -7.67 12.53 15.85
C THR A 130 -8.61 13.62 15.34
N GLN A 131 -8.08 14.83 15.19
CA GLN A 131 -8.79 15.92 14.51
C GLN A 131 -8.49 15.95 13.00
N LEU A 132 -7.98 14.86 12.43
CA LEU A 132 -7.66 14.75 11.02
C LEU A 132 -8.70 13.94 10.25
N MET A 133 -8.90 14.32 9.01
CA MET A 133 -9.63 13.51 8.03
C MET A 133 -8.86 13.41 6.72
N LEU A 134 -9.06 12.32 5.98
CA LEU A 134 -8.58 12.22 4.60
C LEU A 134 -9.54 13.03 3.69
N ALA A 135 -9.02 14.06 3.02
CA ALA A 135 -9.83 15.03 2.27
C ALA A 135 -10.60 14.41 1.10
N ASN A 136 -10.05 13.37 0.47
CA ASN A 136 -10.68 12.61 -0.60
C ASN A 136 -11.37 11.33 -0.11
N HIS A 137 -11.52 11.13 1.21
CA HIS A 137 -12.11 9.96 1.88
C HIS A 137 -11.39 8.65 1.57
N THR A 138 -11.08 8.37 0.31
CA THR A 138 -10.36 7.19 -0.17
C THR A 138 -9.47 7.60 -1.33
N GLY A 139 -8.18 7.28 -1.26
CA GLY A 139 -7.25 7.42 -2.37
C GLY A 139 -7.39 6.23 -3.32
N ILE A 140 -7.66 6.48 -4.59
CA ILE A 140 -7.59 5.46 -5.65
C ILE A 140 -6.21 5.58 -6.28
N ILE A 141 -5.45 4.48 -6.24
CA ILE A 141 -4.11 4.41 -6.81
C ILE A 141 -4.18 3.48 -8.03
N ASP A 142 -3.96 4.06 -9.19
CA ASP A 142 -4.02 3.30 -10.44
C ASP A 142 -2.84 2.34 -10.56
N SER A 143 -3.05 1.23 -11.25
CA SER A 143 -2.06 0.14 -11.40
C SER A 143 -0.72 0.59 -12.00
N GLY A 144 -0.73 1.66 -12.79
CA GLY A 144 0.47 2.25 -13.42
C GLY A 144 1.14 3.38 -12.64
N TYR A 145 0.61 3.81 -11.49
CA TYR A 145 1.21 4.89 -10.70
C TYR A 145 2.48 4.41 -9.99
N ARG A 146 3.58 5.17 -10.12
CA ARG A 146 4.90 4.87 -9.53
C ARG A 146 5.49 6.05 -8.75
N GLY A 147 4.71 7.11 -8.52
CA GLY A 147 5.12 8.22 -7.66
C GLY A 147 5.03 7.88 -6.17
N PHE A 148 5.53 8.79 -5.34
CA PHE A 148 5.33 8.68 -3.89
C PHE A 148 3.86 8.75 -3.54
N LEU A 149 3.41 7.87 -2.63
CA LEU A 149 2.07 7.95 -2.09
C LEU A 149 1.93 9.19 -1.22
N MET A 150 0.79 9.88 -1.36
CA MET A 150 0.48 11.11 -0.65
C MET A 150 -0.79 10.93 0.17
N GLY A 151 -0.75 11.38 1.43
CA GLY A 151 -1.93 11.55 2.25
C GLY A 151 -2.49 12.96 2.12
N ALA A 152 -3.71 13.12 1.64
CA ALA A 152 -4.38 14.42 1.54
C ALA A 152 -5.19 14.66 2.81
N PHE A 153 -4.62 15.31 3.81
CA PHE A 153 -5.28 15.52 5.09
C PHE A 153 -5.90 16.90 5.22
N ARG A 154 -7.01 16.96 5.95
CA ARG A 154 -7.58 18.20 6.50
C ARG A 154 -7.62 18.10 8.01
N TRP A 155 -7.23 19.19 8.67
CA TRP A 155 -7.40 19.35 10.10
C TRP A 155 -8.78 19.98 10.39
N LEU A 156 -9.56 19.31 11.22
CA LEU A 156 -10.87 19.78 11.67
C LEU A 156 -10.69 20.57 12.96
N TYR A 157 -10.64 21.87 12.83
CA TYR A 157 -10.43 22.80 13.94
C TYR A 157 -11.62 22.78 14.92
N ASP A 158 -11.33 22.64 16.20
CA ASP A 158 -12.36 22.65 17.27
C ASP A 158 -12.33 23.89 18.14
N GLY A 159 -11.52 24.90 17.80
CA GLY A 159 -11.42 26.16 18.53
C GLY A 159 -10.46 26.14 19.72
N ARG A 160 -9.73 25.06 19.97
CA ARG A 160 -8.91 24.91 21.19
C ARG A 160 -7.42 25.15 21.00
N ILE A 161 -6.91 24.84 19.81
CA ILE A 161 -5.47 24.95 19.49
C ILE A 161 -5.30 25.63 18.14
N ASP A 162 -4.25 26.42 17.97
CA ASP A 162 -3.98 27.16 16.75
C ASP A 162 -3.21 26.35 15.70
N TRP A 163 -2.76 25.16 16.05
CA TRP A 163 -2.06 24.23 15.19
C TRP A 163 -2.24 22.80 15.68
N TYR A 164 -2.19 21.81 14.78
CA TYR A 164 -2.35 20.39 15.12
C TYR A 164 -1.08 19.61 14.78
N PRO A 165 -0.41 18.97 15.78
CA PRO A 165 0.78 18.17 15.53
C PRO A 165 0.41 16.76 15.14
N LEU A 166 1.06 16.23 14.12
CA LEU A 166 1.02 14.82 13.74
C LEU A 166 2.43 14.25 13.89
N GLN A 167 2.58 13.32 14.81
CA GLN A 167 3.86 12.70 15.12
C GLN A 167 4.28 11.71 14.03
N LYS A 168 5.60 11.67 13.76
CA LYS A 168 6.19 10.63 12.91
C LYS A 168 5.80 9.23 13.39
N HIS A 169 5.78 8.29 12.45
CA HIS A 169 5.45 6.88 12.66
C HIS A 169 4.00 6.62 13.09
N THR A 170 3.15 7.66 13.11
CA THR A 170 1.71 7.49 13.30
C THR A 170 1.10 6.75 12.10
N ARG A 171 0.17 5.82 12.37
CA ARG A 171 -0.54 5.04 11.34
C ARG A 171 -1.98 5.51 11.22
N LEU A 172 -2.26 6.33 10.23
CA LEU A 172 -3.60 6.86 9.96
C LEU A 172 -4.24 6.29 8.70
N LEU A 173 -3.42 5.71 7.83
CA LEU A 173 -3.84 5.17 6.53
C LEU A 173 -3.44 3.71 6.41
N GLN A 174 -4.13 3.00 5.52
CA GLN A 174 -3.87 1.62 5.16
C GLN A 174 -4.09 1.38 3.66
N ILE A 175 -3.27 0.52 3.06
CA ILE A 175 -3.41 0.05 1.69
C ILE A 175 -4.30 -1.18 1.70
N CYS A 176 -5.31 -1.22 0.81
CA CYS A 176 -6.22 -2.35 0.69
C CYS A 176 -6.42 -2.72 -0.79
N MET A 177 -6.58 -4.01 -1.06
CA MET A 177 -7.12 -4.47 -2.34
C MET A 177 -8.56 -3.97 -2.52
N PRO A 178 -9.03 -3.67 -3.74
CA PRO A 178 -10.43 -3.31 -3.98
C PRO A 178 -11.42 -4.38 -3.52
N SER A 179 -11.03 -5.66 -3.58
CA SER A 179 -11.79 -6.83 -3.13
C SER A 179 -11.65 -7.12 -1.63
N LEU A 180 -10.79 -6.36 -0.91
CA LEU A 180 -10.41 -6.60 0.48
C LEU A 180 -9.75 -7.98 0.73
N ASP A 181 -9.23 -8.61 -0.32
CA ASP A 181 -8.39 -9.78 -0.19
C ASP A 181 -7.11 -9.46 0.61
N PRO A 182 -6.51 -10.42 1.33
CA PRO A 182 -5.27 -10.20 2.06
C PRO A 182 -4.13 -9.81 1.13
N ILE A 183 -3.17 -9.04 1.67
CA ILE A 183 -2.02 -8.54 0.92
C ILE A 183 -0.75 -9.11 1.54
N LEU A 184 0.10 -9.75 0.74
CA LEU A 184 1.50 -10.04 1.06
C LEU A 184 2.36 -8.85 0.61
N VAL A 185 3.28 -8.41 1.44
CA VAL A 185 4.10 -7.22 1.20
C VAL A 185 5.58 -7.61 1.11
N TYR A 186 6.27 -7.11 0.10
CA TYR A 186 7.70 -7.38 -0.11
C TYR A 186 8.44 -6.07 -0.33
N LEU A 187 9.40 -5.79 0.54
CA LEU A 187 10.28 -4.64 0.39
C LEU A 187 11.21 -4.82 -0.81
N VAL A 188 11.39 -3.75 -1.56
CA VAL A 188 12.41 -3.67 -2.61
C VAL A 188 13.47 -2.63 -2.21
N GLU A 189 14.73 -2.91 -2.51
CA GLU A 189 15.85 -2.04 -2.12
C GLU A 189 15.94 -0.78 -2.98
N ASN A 190 15.53 -0.87 -4.24
CA ASN A 190 15.62 0.23 -5.20
C ASN A 190 14.26 0.41 -5.89
N GLU A 191 13.93 1.66 -6.24
CA GLU A 191 12.72 1.97 -6.99
C GLU A 191 12.67 1.32 -8.38
N ASP A 192 13.83 1.06 -9.00
CA ASP A 192 13.97 0.36 -10.28
C ASP A 192 13.47 -1.11 -10.24
N ALA A 193 13.22 -1.64 -9.06
CA ALA A 193 12.58 -2.93 -8.87
C ALA A 193 11.06 -2.91 -9.12
N LEU A 194 10.47 -1.71 -9.10
CA LEU A 194 9.09 -1.50 -9.53
C LEU A 194 9.05 -1.45 -11.07
N SER A 195 7.99 -1.96 -11.68
CA SER A 195 7.86 -1.95 -13.14
C SER A 195 7.72 -0.53 -13.68
N THR A 196 8.38 -0.26 -14.81
CA THR A 196 8.22 1.00 -15.54
C THR A 196 6.84 1.03 -16.22
N THR A 197 6.17 2.18 -16.16
CA THR A 197 4.86 2.38 -16.75
C THR A 197 4.80 3.71 -17.52
N GLU A 198 3.86 3.83 -18.46
CA GLU A 198 3.64 5.09 -19.19
C GLU A 198 3.17 6.22 -18.26
N ARG A 199 2.42 5.89 -17.19
CA ARG A 199 1.94 6.87 -16.23
C ARG A 199 3.04 7.41 -15.31
N GLY A 200 4.00 6.59 -14.92
CA GLY A 200 5.10 6.96 -14.03
C GLY A 200 4.60 7.59 -12.72
N ASP A 201 5.13 8.77 -12.39
CA ASP A 201 4.79 9.56 -11.20
C ASP A 201 3.67 10.60 -11.42
N GLY A 202 3.07 10.65 -12.62
CA GLY A 202 1.96 11.55 -12.94
C GLY A 202 0.73 11.26 -12.09
N GLY A 203 0.35 12.19 -11.21
CA GLY A 203 -0.77 12.04 -10.27
C GLY A 203 -1.41 13.36 -9.86
N PHE A 204 -2.34 13.31 -8.91
CA PHE A 204 -2.99 14.45 -8.22
C PHE A 204 -3.49 15.57 -9.14
N GLY A 205 -4.41 15.24 -10.06
CA GLY A 205 -5.13 16.24 -10.84
C GLY A 205 -4.37 16.72 -12.08
N SER A 206 -3.41 15.96 -12.58
CA SER A 206 -2.78 16.22 -13.89
C SER A 206 -3.80 16.36 -15.04
N THR A 207 -5.03 15.86 -14.86
CA THR A 207 -6.16 15.99 -15.79
C THR A 207 -7.03 17.23 -15.53
N GLY A 208 -6.72 18.05 -14.47
CA GLY A 208 -7.50 19.23 -14.11
C GLY A 208 -8.84 18.91 -13.41
N ILE A 209 -9.46 19.93 -12.81
CA ILE A 209 -10.79 19.84 -12.17
C ILE A 209 -11.90 20.05 -13.18
N VAL A 210 -11.64 20.83 -14.23
CA VAL A 210 -12.60 21.18 -15.27
C VAL A 210 -12.29 20.34 -16.52
N GLY A 211 -13.25 19.53 -16.95
CA GLY A 211 -13.16 18.81 -18.21
C GLY A 211 -13.06 19.78 -19.39
N THR A 212 -11.93 19.78 -20.12
CA THR A 212 -11.84 20.46 -21.41
C THR A 212 -12.67 19.67 -22.41
N GLN A 213 -13.76 20.27 -22.90
CA GLN A 213 -14.41 19.77 -24.11
C GLN A 213 -13.45 20.02 -25.28
N ASN A 214 -12.66 19.01 -25.62
CA ASN A 214 -12.03 18.96 -26.93
C ASN A 214 -13.11 18.44 -27.90
N GLY A 215 -13.65 19.38 -28.70
CA GLY A 215 -14.53 19.08 -29.83
C GLY A 215 -13.77 18.44 -31.00
#